data_09cc2e2ca8e11b913f8722088b8d18c8
#
_entry.id   09cc2e2ca8e11b913f8722088b8d18c8
#
_cell.length_a   1.000
_cell.length_b   1.000
_cell.length_c   1.000
_cell.angle_alpha   90.00
_cell.angle_beta   90.00
_cell.angle_gamma   90.00
#
_symmetry.space_group_name_H-M   'P 1'
#
loop_
_entity.id
_entity.type
_entity.pdbx_description
1 polymer ?
#
loop_
_entity_poly.entity_id
_entity_poly.type
_entity_poly.pdbx_seq_one_letter_code
_entity_poly.pdbx_strand_id
1 'polypeptide(L)'
;VAPGLAMLLSSAACGNEQANGNPAAEPSGTTSVQPSSSPAETLTIEVRASEQAPAESWTLTCDPPGGDHPKAAEACAALTKAKDPFKPVPKDQMCTHIYGGPEVATVKGTWDGEKIDAKFTRQDGCQLNRWTQVAPLFGDVPKVR
;
A
#
# COMPACT_ATOMS: atom_id res chain seq x y z
N VAL A 1 19.15 10.88 -81.17
CA VAL A 1 18.90 9.78 -80.71
C VAL A 1 19.20 9.57 -79.26
N ALA A 2 18.53 9.29 -78.53
CA ALA A 2 18.67 8.99 -77.40
C ALA A 2 18.57 9.25 -76.25
N PRO A 3 18.09 9.03 -75.44
CA PRO A 3 17.68 9.37 -74.31
C PRO A 3 17.95 8.73 -73.15
N GLY A 4 17.96 9.21 -72.28
CA GLY A 4 17.58 9.23 -71.44
C GLY A 4 17.24 9.06 -70.23
N LEU A 5 17.17 8.88 -69.43
CA LEU A 5 16.63 8.58 -68.43
C LEU A 5 16.88 8.57 -67.22
N ALA A 6 16.61 8.94 -66.52
CA ALA A 6 16.20 9.16 -65.59
C ALA A 6 15.85 8.59 -64.42
N MET A 7 15.95 8.59 -63.78
CA MET A 7 15.61 8.29 -62.70
C MET A 7 15.62 8.39 -61.49
N LEU A 8 15.20 8.62 -60.95
CA LEU A 8 14.85 8.50 -59.93
C LEU A 8 14.76 8.19 -58.83
N LEU A 9 14.79 8.34 -58.18
CA LEU A 9 14.61 8.16 -57.21
C LEU A 9 14.42 8.15 -56.13
N SER A 10 14.10 8.28 -55.64
CA SER A 10 13.81 8.10 -54.71
C SER A 10 13.76 7.89 -53.62
N SER A 11 13.67 8.08 -53.02
CA SER A 11 13.53 7.94 -52.07
C SER A 11 13.27 7.89 -51.06
N ALA A 12 13.21 7.93 -50.53
CA ALA A 12 13.00 7.83 -49.64
C ALA A 12 12.84 7.75 -48.62
N ALA A 13 12.84 7.84 -48.30
CA ALA A 13 12.68 7.74 -47.44
C ALA A 13 12.49 7.72 -46.39
N CYS A 14 12.48 7.68 -46.31
CA CYS A 14 12.30 7.62 -45.32
C CYS A 14 12.11 7.66 -44.30
N GLY A 15 12.17 7.64 -44.25
CA GLY A 15 11.99 7.59 -43.37
C GLY A 15 11.81 7.46 -42.39
N ASN A 16 11.98 7.46 -42.74
CA ASN A 16 11.77 7.30 -41.74
C ASN A 16 11.84 7.26 -40.67
N GLU A 17 12.08 7.53 -40.90
CA GLU A 17 12.10 7.48 -39.96
C GLU A 17 11.80 7.54 -38.82
N GLN A 18 11.78 7.63 -39.19
CA GLN A 18 11.47 7.65 -38.21
C GLN A 18 11.41 7.48 -37.22
N ALA A 19 11.78 7.39 -37.86
CA ALA A 19 11.64 7.25 -36.97
C ALA A 19 11.69 7.18 -35.90
N ASN A 20 11.92 7.20 -36.32
CA ASN A 20 11.76 7.18 -35.30
C ASN A 20 11.68 7.17 -34.20
N GLY A 21 11.84 7.22 -34.65
CA GLY A 21 11.62 7.14 -33.76
C GLY A 21 11.57 7.10 -32.83
N ASN A 22 11.76 6.98 -33.14
CA ASN A 22 11.37 6.94 -32.23
C ASN A 22 11.27 6.86 -31.34
N PRO A 23 11.55 6.83 -31.69
CA PRO A 23 11.16 6.71 -30.76
C PRO A 23 11.02 6.59 -29.87
N ALA A 24 11.25 6.46 -30.46
CA ALA A 24 10.79 6.37 -29.63
C ALA A 24 10.59 6.25 -28.75
N ALA A 25 10.89 6.14 -29.26
CA ALA A 25 10.38 6.01 -28.48
C ALA A 25 10.13 5.95 -27.61
N GLU A 26 10.37 5.90 -27.85
CA GLU A 26 9.77 5.83 -27.11
C GLU A 26 9.40 5.78 -26.18
N PRO A 27 9.74 5.69 -26.62
CA PRO A 27 9.12 5.69 -25.69
C PRO A 27 8.79 5.60 -24.82
N SER A 28 9.05 5.48 -25.24
CA SER A 28 8.45 5.48 -24.43
C SER A 28 8.04 5.49 -23.46
N GLY A 29 8.16 5.29 -23.64
CA GLY A 29 7.55 5.32 -22.88
C GLY A 29 7.17 5.25 -21.95
N THR A 30 7.27 5.13 -22.08
CA THR A 30 6.67 5.13 -21.26
C THR A 30 6.19 5.12 -20.29
N THR A 31 6.34 4.99 -20.43
CA THR A 31 5.75 5.16 -19.55
C THR A 31 5.22 5.23 -18.69
N SER A 32 5.33 5.15 -18.81
CA SER A 32 4.74 5.35 -17.95
C SER A 32 4.26 5.48 -17.09
N VAL A 33 4.42 5.39 -17.23
CA VAL A 33 3.90 5.67 -16.44
C VAL A 33 3.51 5.74 -15.43
N GLN A 34 3.68 5.84 -15.36
CA GLN A 34 3.26 6.06 -14.49
C GLN A 34 2.81 6.48 -13.70
N PRO A 35 2.85 6.40 -13.72
CA PRO A 35 2.31 6.83 -13.08
C PRO A 35 2.20 7.50 -12.15
N SER A 36 2.24 7.90 -12.17
CA SER A 36 2.21 8.50 -11.41
C SER A 36 1.86 8.68 -10.46
N SER A 37 2.14 8.82 -10.35
CA SER A 37 1.26 8.73 -9.46
C SER A 37 1.66 8.49 -8.08
N SER A 38 0.77 8.48 -7.20
CA SER A 38 0.99 8.18 -5.82
C SER A 38 1.51 6.76 -5.70
N PRO A 39 2.50 6.50 -4.87
CA PRO A 39 2.84 5.13 -4.56
C PRO A 39 1.59 4.41 -4.10
N ALA A 40 1.40 3.17 -4.52
CA ALA A 40 0.28 2.39 -4.08
C ALA A 40 0.31 2.30 -2.56
N GLU A 41 -0.80 2.61 -1.93
CA GLU A 41 -0.89 2.52 -0.48
C GLU A 41 -0.97 1.06 -0.08
N THR A 42 0.08 0.59 0.54
CA THR A 42 0.17 -0.78 1.00
C THR A 42 0.57 -0.78 2.47
N LEU A 43 -0.16 -1.56 3.24
CA LEU A 43 0.13 -1.75 4.66
C LEU A 43 0.59 -3.19 4.87
N THR A 44 1.60 -3.37 5.69
CA THR A 44 2.00 -4.67 6.20
C THR A 44 1.56 -4.74 7.65
N ILE A 45 0.75 -5.74 7.95
CA ILE A 45 0.16 -5.93 9.27
C ILE A 45 0.75 -7.18 9.88
N GLU A 46 1.27 -7.06 11.08
CA GLU A 46 1.88 -8.17 11.79
C GLU A 46 1.21 -8.31 13.14
N VAL A 47 0.74 -9.51 13.47
CA VAL A 47 0.00 -9.78 14.69
C VAL A 47 0.64 -10.92 15.44
N ARG A 48 0.78 -10.76 16.74
CA ARG A 48 1.34 -11.78 17.63
C ARG A 48 0.41 -12.00 18.81
N ALA A 49 0.33 -13.24 19.28
CA ALA A 49 -0.44 -13.55 20.48
C ALA A 49 0.21 -12.93 21.74
N SER A 50 1.52 -12.69 21.68
CA SER A 50 2.29 -11.96 22.70
C SER A 50 3.58 -11.47 22.03
N GLU A 51 4.35 -10.66 22.74
CA GLU A 51 5.59 -10.13 22.18
C GLU A 51 6.60 -11.20 21.78
N GLN A 52 6.55 -12.35 22.42
CA GLN A 52 7.47 -13.46 22.15
C GLN A 52 6.86 -14.50 21.20
N ALA A 53 5.60 -14.35 20.85
CA ALA A 53 4.92 -15.33 20.00
C ALA A 53 5.30 -15.12 18.52
N PRO A 54 5.16 -16.18 17.69
CA PRO A 54 5.36 -16.03 16.25
C PRO A 54 4.37 -15.02 15.68
N ALA A 55 4.82 -14.32 14.65
CA ALA A 55 4.01 -13.33 13.98
C ALA A 55 3.20 -13.96 12.85
N GLU A 56 1.94 -13.55 12.71
CA GLU A 56 1.19 -13.69 11.48
C GLU A 56 1.27 -12.36 10.76
N SER A 57 1.49 -12.39 9.45
CA SER A 57 1.72 -11.18 8.70
C SER A 57 0.90 -11.18 7.42
N TRP A 58 0.31 -10.05 7.11
CA TRP A 58 -0.48 -9.87 5.89
C TRP A 58 -0.15 -8.54 5.25
N THR A 59 -0.34 -8.49 3.93
CA THR A 59 -0.36 -7.22 3.21
C THR A 59 -1.80 -6.81 2.97
N LEU A 60 -2.04 -5.50 2.98
CA LEU A 60 -3.35 -4.93 2.77
C LEU A 60 -3.24 -3.73 1.84
N THR A 61 -4.07 -3.72 0.81
CA THR A 61 -4.30 -2.55 -0.02
C THR A 61 -5.78 -2.21 0.08
N CYS A 62 -6.12 -0.94 -0.13
CA CYS A 62 -7.51 -0.51 0.09
C CYS A 62 -8.14 0.26 -1.08
N ASP A 63 -7.47 0.33 -2.19
CA ASP A 63 -8.03 1.02 -3.35
C ASP A 63 -7.68 0.27 -4.64
N PRO A 64 -8.41 -0.82 -4.91
CA PRO A 64 -9.48 -1.45 -4.13
C PRO A 64 -8.95 -2.35 -3.01
N PRO A 65 -9.83 -2.83 -2.12
CA PRO A 65 -9.41 -3.76 -1.06
C PRO A 65 -8.75 -5.00 -1.65
N GLY A 66 -7.59 -5.35 -1.13
CA GLY A 66 -6.81 -6.47 -1.65
C GLY A 66 -5.61 -6.79 -0.78
N GLY A 67 -4.67 -7.52 -1.36
CA GLY A 67 -3.54 -8.08 -0.64
C GLY A 67 -3.88 -9.48 -0.15
N ASP A 68 -3.05 -10.03 0.71
CA ASP A 68 -3.30 -11.38 1.24
C ASP A 68 -4.02 -11.37 2.59
N HIS A 69 -4.49 -10.21 3.01
CA HIS A 69 -5.25 -10.08 4.24
C HIS A 69 -6.56 -10.86 4.15
N PRO A 70 -6.89 -11.70 5.14
CA PRO A 70 -8.09 -12.54 5.07
C PRO A 70 -9.40 -11.77 5.11
N LYS A 71 -9.40 -10.54 5.62
CA LYS A 71 -10.58 -9.69 5.72
C LYS A 71 -10.30 -8.30 5.16
N ALA A 72 -9.75 -8.26 3.94
CA ALA A 72 -9.31 -7.00 3.34
C ALA A 72 -10.41 -5.95 3.27
N ALA A 73 -11.61 -6.31 2.82
CA ALA A 73 -12.70 -5.36 2.70
C ALA A 73 -13.12 -4.78 4.07
N GLU A 74 -13.21 -5.64 5.07
CA GLU A 74 -13.59 -5.20 6.41
C GLU A 74 -12.49 -4.34 7.05
N ALA A 75 -11.24 -4.73 6.83
CA ALA A 75 -10.09 -3.96 7.32
C ALA A 75 -10.07 -2.56 6.69
N CYS A 76 -10.27 -2.48 5.40
CA CYS A 76 -10.30 -1.19 4.70
C CYS A 76 -11.47 -0.32 5.17
N ALA A 77 -12.62 -0.93 5.40
CA ALA A 77 -13.79 -0.20 5.93
C ALA A 77 -13.51 0.36 7.32
N ALA A 78 -12.86 -0.43 8.18
CA ALA A 78 -12.51 0.01 9.52
C ALA A 78 -11.54 1.19 9.50
N LEU A 79 -10.54 1.13 8.62
CA LEU A 79 -9.57 2.21 8.47
C LEU A 79 -10.23 3.51 7.97
N THR A 80 -11.13 3.38 7.01
CA THR A 80 -11.84 4.54 6.48
C THR A 80 -12.76 5.17 7.53
N LYS A 81 -13.38 4.35 8.36
CA LYS A 81 -14.30 4.81 9.38
C LYS A 81 -13.58 5.42 10.57
N ALA A 82 -12.41 4.92 10.91
CA ALA A 82 -11.66 5.43 12.06
C ALA A 82 -11.04 6.77 11.72
N LYS A 83 -11.15 7.70 12.65
CA LYS A 83 -10.45 8.97 12.52
C LYS A 83 -9.05 8.79 13.08
N ASP A 84 -8.03 9.12 12.28
CA ASP A 84 -6.63 8.99 12.67
C ASP A 84 -6.30 7.59 13.22
N PRO A 85 -6.52 6.52 12.43
CA PRO A 85 -6.42 5.15 12.96
C PRO A 85 -5.03 4.78 13.48
N PHE A 86 -4.01 5.47 13.02
CA PHE A 86 -2.63 5.13 13.39
C PHE A 86 -2.02 6.10 14.39
N LYS A 87 -2.79 7.08 14.84
CA LYS A 87 -2.29 8.05 15.79
C LYS A 87 -2.08 7.41 17.16
N PRO A 88 -0.91 7.59 17.77
CA PRO A 88 -0.66 7.00 19.11
C PRO A 88 -1.47 7.73 20.17
N VAL A 89 -1.67 7.04 21.31
CA VAL A 89 -2.30 7.65 22.48
C VAL A 89 -1.38 8.77 22.97
N PRO A 90 -1.91 9.97 23.23
CA PRO A 90 -1.09 11.05 23.80
C PRO A 90 -0.50 10.62 25.15
N LYS A 91 0.73 11.04 25.39
CA LYS A 91 1.46 10.61 26.61
C LYS A 91 0.82 11.11 27.89
N ASP A 92 0.10 12.20 27.83
CA ASP A 92 -0.55 12.82 28.99
C ASP A 92 -2.01 12.40 29.15
N GLN A 93 -2.49 11.50 28.30
CA GLN A 93 -3.88 11.05 28.37
C GLN A 93 -4.06 10.07 29.52
N MET A 94 -5.11 10.29 30.30
CA MET A 94 -5.50 9.36 31.35
C MET A 94 -6.16 8.14 30.73
N CYS A 95 -5.69 6.96 31.10
CA CYS A 95 -6.22 5.71 30.58
C CYS A 95 -6.61 4.80 31.75
N THR A 96 -7.73 4.08 31.60
CA THR A 96 -8.14 3.12 32.61
C THR A 96 -7.18 1.93 32.63
N HIS A 97 -7.02 1.34 33.80
CA HIS A 97 -6.13 0.19 33.99
C HIS A 97 -6.85 -1.14 33.68
N ILE A 98 -7.47 -1.19 32.49
CA ILE A 98 -8.14 -2.40 32.03
C ILE A 98 -7.19 -3.14 31.10
N TYR A 99 -6.82 -4.35 31.48
CA TYR A 99 -5.93 -5.18 30.70
C TYR A 99 -6.75 -6.13 29.80
N GLY A 100 -6.56 -6.04 28.49
CA GLY A 100 -7.33 -6.83 27.54
C GLY A 100 -6.62 -8.09 27.03
N GLY A 101 -5.30 -8.20 27.27
CA GLY A 101 -4.54 -9.35 26.84
C GLY A 101 -3.14 -8.98 26.37
N PRO A 102 -2.30 -9.99 26.10
CA PRO A 102 -0.89 -9.79 25.70
C PRO A 102 -0.70 -9.58 24.22
N GLU A 103 -1.78 -9.61 23.43
CA GLU A 103 -1.66 -9.50 21.97
C GLU A 103 -1.04 -8.17 21.56
N VAL A 104 -0.23 -8.24 20.51
CA VAL A 104 0.48 -7.09 19.95
C VAL A 104 0.33 -7.11 18.45
N ALA A 105 0.13 -5.94 17.87
CA ALA A 105 0.11 -5.82 16.42
C ALA A 105 0.93 -4.61 16.00
N THR A 106 1.56 -4.71 14.82
CA THR A 106 2.24 -3.59 14.20
C THR A 106 1.70 -3.39 12.80
N VAL A 107 1.63 -2.14 12.37
CA VAL A 107 1.20 -1.80 11.01
C VAL A 107 2.25 -0.86 10.44
N LYS A 108 2.80 -1.23 9.29
CA LYS A 108 3.81 -0.44 8.60
C LYS A 108 3.42 -0.28 7.14
N GLY A 109 3.79 0.82 6.56
CA GLY A 109 3.54 1.07 5.15
C GLY A 109 3.13 2.50 4.89
N THR A 110 2.19 2.69 3.99
CA THR A 110 1.70 4.01 3.59
C THR A 110 0.18 4.04 3.66
N TRP A 111 -0.35 5.06 4.28
CA TRP A 111 -1.80 5.27 4.37
C TRP A 111 -2.08 6.76 4.24
N ASP A 112 -3.02 7.11 3.36
CA ASP A 112 -3.45 8.49 3.13
C ASP A 112 -2.25 9.42 2.87
N GLY A 113 -1.28 8.92 2.11
CA GLY A 113 -0.09 9.66 1.73
C GLY A 113 0.98 9.73 2.80
N GLU A 114 0.76 9.16 3.97
CA GLU A 114 1.71 9.23 5.08
C GLU A 114 2.35 7.88 5.35
N LYS A 115 3.60 7.92 5.75
CA LYS A 115 4.32 6.73 6.15
C LYS A 115 3.85 6.30 7.54
N ILE A 116 3.47 5.03 7.65
CA ILE A 116 2.90 4.49 8.87
C ILE A 116 3.88 3.52 9.52
N ASP A 117 4.04 3.68 10.83
CA ASP A 117 4.77 2.73 11.67
C ASP A 117 4.09 2.79 13.04
N ALA A 118 3.08 1.96 13.22
CA ALA A 118 2.21 2.01 14.40
C ALA A 118 2.22 0.69 15.14
N LYS A 119 2.21 0.78 16.47
CA LYS A 119 2.10 -0.39 17.34
C LYS A 119 0.77 -0.34 18.08
N PHE A 120 0.11 -1.49 18.16
CA PHE A 120 -1.15 -1.65 18.86
C PHE A 120 -0.98 -2.70 19.96
N THR A 121 -1.53 -2.40 21.11
CA THR A 121 -1.51 -3.32 22.25
C THR A 121 -2.90 -3.33 22.91
N ARG A 122 -3.06 -4.16 23.93
CA ARG A 122 -4.31 -4.25 24.66
C ARG A 122 -4.07 -4.08 26.17
N GLN A 123 -3.10 -3.28 26.52
CA GLN A 123 -2.59 -3.21 27.91
C GLN A 123 -3.38 -2.27 28.81
N ASP A 124 -4.17 -1.36 28.24
CA ASP A 124 -4.99 -0.43 29.02
C ASP A 124 -6.20 -0.01 28.21
N GLY A 125 -7.10 0.77 28.82
CA GLY A 125 -8.34 1.16 28.17
C GLY A 125 -8.18 1.99 26.93
N CYS A 126 -7.17 2.86 26.88
CA CYS A 126 -6.90 3.66 25.69
C CYS A 126 -6.42 2.76 24.54
N GLN A 127 -5.50 1.85 24.84
CA GLN A 127 -4.99 0.92 23.83
C GLN A 127 -6.08 -0.04 23.36
N LEU A 128 -6.94 -0.50 24.25
CA LEU A 128 -8.07 -1.33 23.88
C LEU A 128 -9.01 -0.59 22.94
N ASN A 129 -9.26 0.69 23.19
CA ASN A 129 -10.10 1.49 22.31
C ASN A 129 -9.49 1.63 20.92
N ARG A 130 -8.18 1.90 20.85
CA ARG A 130 -7.48 1.95 19.56
C ARG A 130 -7.60 0.63 18.81
N TRP A 131 -7.35 -0.47 19.51
CA TRP A 131 -7.45 -1.81 18.94
C TRP A 131 -8.84 -2.07 18.38
N THR A 132 -9.87 -1.76 19.15
CA THR A 132 -11.26 -2.02 18.76
C THR A 132 -11.65 -1.25 17.50
N GLN A 133 -11.17 -0.03 17.36
CA GLN A 133 -11.50 0.79 16.19
C GLN A 133 -11.02 0.17 14.88
N VAL A 134 -9.93 -0.57 14.92
CA VAL A 134 -9.34 -1.17 13.71
C VAL A 134 -9.21 -2.69 13.85
N ALA A 135 -10.01 -3.29 14.70
CA ALA A 135 -9.91 -4.72 14.98
C ALA A 135 -9.92 -5.62 13.75
N PRO A 136 -10.69 -5.34 12.69
CA PRO A 136 -10.64 -6.16 11.47
C PRO A 136 -9.26 -6.25 10.83
N LEU A 137 -8.38 -5.27 11.08
CA LEU A 137 -7.01 -5.30 10.57
C LEU A 137 -6.24 -6.50 11.08
N PHE A 138 -6.55 -6.92 12.30
CA PHE A 138 -5.75 -7.92 13.00
C PHE A 138 -6.30 -9.33 12.83
N GLY A 139 -7.35 -9.48 12.03
CA GLY A 139 -7.94 -10.79 11.74
C GLY A 139 -8.43 -11.47 13.01
N ASP A 140 -8.39 -12.79 12.98
CA ASP A 140 -8.74 -13.58 14.15
C ASP A 140 -7.47 -13.75 14.99
N VAL A 141 -7.33 -12.90 16.00
CA VAL A 141 -6.13 -12.86 16.82
C VAL A 141 -5.98 -14.19 17.57
N PRO A 142 -4.82 -14.84 17.46
CA PRO A 142 -4.58 -16.06 18.23
C PRO A 142 -4.66 -15.73 19.72
N LYS A 143 -5.46 -16.49 20.45
CA LYS A 143 -5.58 -16.28 21.89
C LYS A 143 -4.55 -17.12 22.60
N VAL A 144 -3.92 -16.51 23.56
CA VAL A 144 -3.04 -17.25 24.45
C VAL A 144 -3.93 -18.04 25.41
N ARG A 145 -3.68 -19.33 25.50
CA ARG A 145 -4.41 -20.20 26.41
C ARG A 145 -3.62 -20.39 27.69
#